data_5ec79a8e0505c08d49fb4a69b3004ace
#
_entry.id   5ec79a8e0505c08d49fb4a69b3004ace
#
_cell.length_a   1.000
_cell.length_b   1.000
_cell.length_c   1.000
_cell.angle_alpha   90.00
_cell.angle_beta   90.00
_cell.angle_gamma   90.00
#
_symmetry.space_group_name_H-M   'P 1'
#
loop_
_entity.id
_entity.type
_entity.pdbx_description
1 polymer ?
#
loop_
_entity_poly.entity_id
_entity_poly.type
_entity_poly.pdbx_seq_one_letter_code
_entity_poly.pdbx_strand_id
1 'polypeptide(L)'
;MLPPYWQQATDELSGTDPGMAELIAQHPGVSLVSRGDPFCTLARSIVGQQISVKAAESVWTRFAAQVGEVTPARVAALGAEGLDGCGLSRRKVEYLGDLAGHFLSGQLQPAAWAQLRDAEIIAELVAVRGIGRWTAEMFLIFNLM
;
A
#
# COMPACT_ATOMS: atom_id res chain seq x y z
N MET A 1 9.95 -7.92 10.31
CA MET A 1 9.36 -8.99 11.15
C MET A 1 8.58 -9.89 10.24
N LEU A 2 8.75 -11.21 10.36
CA LEU A 2 8.00 -12.21 9.59
C LEU A 2 6.54 -12.22 10.03
N PRO A 3 5.58 -12.46 9.12
CA PRO A 3 4.21 -12.74 9.53
C PRO A 3 4.17 -13.93 10.51
N PRO A 4 3.34 -13.90 11.55
CA PRO A 4 3.28 -14.99 12.54
C PRO A 4 2.98 -16.36 11.94
N TYR A 5 2.22 -16.39 10.85
CA TYR A 5 1.81 -17.62 10.16
C TYR A 5 2.83 -18.12 9.11
N TRP A 6 3.91 -17.36 8.81
CA TRP A 6 4.77 -17.62 7.65
C TRP A 6 5.42 -19.01 7.69
N GLN A 7 5.97 -19.38 8.85
CA GLN A 7 6.62 -20.69 9.01
C GLN A 7 5.59 -21.83 8.84
N GLN A 8 4.45 -21.72 9.50
CA GLN A 8 3.39 -22.73 9.37
C GLN A 8 2.93 -22.86 7.91
N ALA A 9 2.69 -21.76 7.23
CA ALA A 9 2.26 -21.77 5.83
C ALA A 9 3.28 -22.42 4.90
N THR A 10 4.58 -22.13 5.08
CA THR A 10 5.65 -22.74 4.28
C THR A 10 5.80 -24.23 4.56
N ASP A 11 5.65 -24.66 5.80
CA ASP A 11 5.70 -26.07 6.20
C ASP A 11 4.51 -26.87 5.62
N GLU A 12 3.30 -26.31 5.70
CA GLU A 12 2.09 -26.94 5.14
C GLU A 12 2.16 -27.02 3.61
N LEU A 13 2.60 -25.97 2.93
CA LEU A 13 2.78 -25.98 1.48
C LEU A 13 3.82 -26.98 1.03
N SER A 14 4.94 -27.05 1.74
CA SER A 14 6.01 -28.02 1.46
C SER A 14 5.56 -29.47 1.69
N GLY A 15 4.68 -29.70 2.66
CA GLY A 15 4.14 -31.01 2.97
C GLY A 15 3.06 -31.50 2.00
N THR A 16 2.39 -30.60 1.31
CA THR A 16 1.24 -30.92 0.44
C THR A 16 1.57 -30.87 -1.05
N ASP A 17 2.56 -30.09 -1.46
CA ASP A 17 2.91 -29.88 -2.87
C ASP A 17 4.44 -30.00 -3.07
N PRO A 18 4.93 -31.05 -3.77
CA PRO A 18 6.36 -31.22 -4.03
C PRO A 18 7.00 -30.05 -4.83
N GLY A 19 6.26 -29.43 -5.74
CA GLY A 19 6.73 -28.25 -6.49
C GLY A 19 6.94 -27.05 -5.57
N MET A 20 6.02 -26.82 -4.65
CA MET A 20 6.17 -25.77 -3.63
C MET A 20 7.31 -26.06 -2.69
N ALA A 21 7.48 -27.31 -2.27
CA ALA A 21 8.62 -27.73 -1.45
C ALA A 21 9.97 -27.39 -2.11
N GLU A 22 10.10 -27.69 -3.40
CA GLU A 22 11.32 -27.38 -4.17
C GLU A 22 11.55 -25.87 -4.27
N LEU A 23 10.52 -25.08 -4.61
CA LEU A 23 10.60 -23.63 -4.71
C LEU A 23 11.00 -22.97 -3.37
N ILE A 24 10.38 -23.40 -2.28
CA ILE A 24 10.69 -22.90 -0.94
C ILE A 24 12.15 -23.21 -0.57
N ALA A 25 12.61 -24.42 -0.88
CA ALA A 25 13.99 -24.83 -0.63
C ALA A 25 15.03 -24.06 -1.46
N GLN A 26 14.68 -23.67 -2.70
CA GLN A 26 15.53 -22.86 -3.57
C GLN A 26 15.61 -21.39 -3.16
N HIS A 27 14.66 -20.90 -2.36
CA HIS A 27 14.59 -19.51 -1.93
C HIS A 27 14.59 -19.34 -0.40
N PRO A 28 15.66 -19.79 0.28
CA PRO A 28 15.73 -19.68 1.74
C PRO A 28 15.75 -18.23 2.19
N GLY A 29 15.01 -17.92 3.24
CA GLY A 29 14.95 -16.56 3.82
C GLY A 29 14.06 -15.57 3.07
N VAL A 30 13.43 -15.98 1.98
CA VAL A 30 12.40 -15.15 1.33
C VAL A 30 11.13 -15.17 2.15
N SER A 31 10.57 -14.00 2.39
CA SER A 31 9.33 -13.85 3.17
C SER A 31 8.59 -12.58 2.80
N LEU A 32 7.34 -12.49 3.22
CA LEU A 32 6.64 -11.20 3.23
C LEU A 32 7.28 -10.29 4.29
N VAL A 33 7.41 -9.02 3.91
CA VAL A 33 7.88 -7.95 4.80
C VAL A 33 6.89 -6.80 4.67
N SER A 34 6.39 -6.31 5.81
CA SER A 34 5.47 -5.16 5.80
C SER A 34 6.10 -3.95 5.11
N ARG A 35 5.32 -3.27 4.31
CA ARG A 35 5.73 -2.04 3.62
C ARG A 35 5.76 -0.81 4.52
N GLY A 36 5.51 -0.97 5.82
CA GLY A 36 5.63 0.10 6.81
C GLY A 36 4.40 0.99 6.92
N ASP A 37 4.58 2.28 6.78
CA ASP A 37 3.51 3.25 6.98
C ASP A 37 2.32 3.05 6.02
N PRO A 38 1.09 2.92 6.55
CA PRO A 38 -0.10 2.67 5.74
C PRO A 38 -0.40 3.76 4.72
N PHE A 39 -0.31 5.03 5.12
CA PHE A 39 -0.58 6.14 4.22
C PHE A 39 0.43 6.18 3.07
N CYS A 40 1.70 6.06 3.39
CA CYS A 40 2.78 6.04 2.40
C CYS A 40 2.63 4.87 1.42
N THR A 41 2.26 3.68 1.91
CA THR A 41 2.01 2.49 1.08
C THR A 41 0.86 2.70 0.11
N LEU A 42 -0.27 3.23 0.58
CA LEU A 42 -1.45 3.52 -0.26
C LEU A 42 -1.17 4.64 -1.26
N ALA A 43 -0.52 5.72 -0.83
CA ALA A 43 -0.10 6.81 -1.72
C ALA A 43 0.81 6.31 -2.84
N ARG A 44 1.78 5.47 -2.51
CA ARG A 44 2.69 4.86 -3.49
C ARG A 44 1.95 3.96 -4.48
N SER A 45 0.93 3.23 -4.03
CA SER A 45 0.06 2.43 -4.90
C SER A 45 -0.69 3.30 -5.91
N ILE A 46 -1.24 4.44 -5.47
CA ILE A 46 -1.93 5.41 -6.35
C ILE A 46 -0.95 5.98 -7.39
N VAL A 47 0.22 6.42 -6.96
CA VAL A 47 1.25 6.98 -7.85
C VAL A 47 1.66 5.97 -8.93
N GLY A 48 1.78 4.70 -8.57
CA GLY A 48 2.22 3.62 -9.46
C GLY A 48 1.16 3.03 -10.40
N GLN A 49 -0.10 3.45 -10.29
CA GLN A 49 -1.18 2.88 -11.13
C GLN A 49 -0.93 3.11 -12.62
N GLN A 50 -1.09 2.03 -13.41
CA GLN A 50 -1.06 2.03 -14.89
C GLN A 50 0.23 2.58 -15.52
N ILE A 51 1.34 2.53 -14.80
CA ILE A 51 2.66 2.88 -15.33
C ILE A 51 3.68 1.78 -14.99
N SER A 52 4.83 1.79 -15.67
CA SER A 52 5.90 0.83 -15.38
C SER A 52 6.49 1.04 -13.98
N VAL A 53 7.09 -0.01 -13.42
CA VAL A 53 7.77 0.06 -12.12
C VAL A 53 8.82 1.17 -12.11
N LYS A 54 9.61 1.29 -13.17
CA LYS A 54 10.66 2.33 -13.31
C LYS A 54 10.05 3.74 -13.34
N ALA A 55 8.97 3.93 -14.08
CA ALA A 55 8.26 5.21 -14.13
C ALA A 55 7.63 5.55 -12.78
N ALA A 56 7.01 4.57 -12.12
CA ALA A 56 6.44 4.73 -10.79
C ALA A 56 7.49 5.18 -9.76
N GLU A 57 8.67 4.58 -9.77
CA GLU A 57 9.76 4.96 -8.87
C GLU A 57 10.24 6.39 -9.13
N SER A 58 10.38 6.77 -10.39
CA SER A 58 10.77 8.14 -10.78
C SER A 58 9.75 9.19 -10.32
N VAL A 59 8.47 8.91 -10.53
CA VAL A 59 7.38 9.82 -10.09
C VAL A 59 7.31 9.87 -8.57
N TRP A 60 7.42 8.73 -7.89
CA TRP A 60 7.43 8.67 -6.44
C TRP A 60 8.55 9.50 -5.83
N THR A 61 9.76 9.39 -6.38
CA THR A 61 10.93 10.17 -5.91
C THR A 61 10.69 11.67 -6.01
N ARG A 62 10.11 12.14 -7.11
CA ARG A 62 9.75 13.56 -7.29
C ARG A 62 8.65 13.99 -6.34
N PHE A 63 7.61 13.18 -6.20
CA PHE A 63 6.52 13.43 -5.28
C PHE A 63 7.02 13.53 -3.83
N ALA A 64 7.81 12.55 -3.37
CA ALA A 64 8.36 12.55 -2.03
C ALA A 64 9.29 13.74 -1.78
N ALA A 65 10.11 14.14 -2.74
CA ALA A 65 10.95 15.33 -2.64
C ALA A 65 10.12 16.62 -2.51
N GLN A 66 8.99 16.72 -3.21
CA GLN A 66 8.11 17.88 -3.15
C GLN A 66 7.32 17.97 -1.85
N VAL A 67 6.81 16.84 -1.36
CA VAL A 67 6.05 16.76 -0.11
C VAL A 67 6.97 16.89 1.11
N GLY A 68 8.20 16.39 1.02
CA GLY A 68 9.12 16.23 2.14
C GLY A 68 8.76 14.99 2.94
N GLU A 69 8.21 15.15 4.11
CA GLU A 69 7.65 14.03 4.87
C GLU A 69 6.27 13.64 4.31
N VAL A 70 6.15 12.42 3.78
CA VAL A 70 4.91 11.94 3.15
C VAL A 70 3.90 11.55 4.23
N THR A 71 3.12 12.53 4.65
CA THR A 71 2.04 12.38 5.64
C THR A 71 0.72 12.92 5.09
N PRO A 72 -0.44 12.47 5.61
CA PRO A 72 -1.74 13.02 5.20
C PRO A 72 -1.81 14.54 5.34
N ALA A 73 -1.30 15.08 6.44
CA ALA A 73 -1.32 16.52 6.70
C ALA A 73 -0.50 17.32 5.68
N ARG A 74 0.68 16.83 5.30
CA ARG A 74 1.54 17.49 4.31
C ARG A 74 0.94 17.45 2.92
N VAL A 75 0.39 16.31 2.51
CA VAL A 75 -0.28 16.17 1.21
C VAL A 75 -1.50 17.08 1.13
N ALA A 76 -2.33 17.12 2.16
CA ALA A 76 -3.50 18.00 2.21
C ALA A 76 -3.11 19.49 2.20
N ALA A 77 -2.06 19.87 2.93
CA ALA A 77 -1.58 21.26 3.00
C ALA A 77 -1.04 21.76 1.65
N LEU A 78 -0.38 20.92 0.87
CA LEU A 78 0.12 21.28 -0.46
C LEU A 78 -1.03 21.46 -1.47
N GLY A 79 -2.05 20.61 -1.37
CA GLY A 79 -3.16 20.64 -2.31
C GLY A 79 -2.74 20.33 -3.75
N ALA A 80 -3.67 20.54 -4.70
CA ALA A 80 -3.41 20.24 -6.11
C ALA A 80 -2.28 21.10 -6.70
N GLU A 81 -2.22 22.38 -6.35
CA GLU A 81 -1.20 23.32 -6.85
C GLU A 81 0.19 22.95 -6.35
N GLY A 82 0.31 22.57 -5.09
CA GLY A 82 1.58 22.17 -4.49
C GLY A 82 2.12 20.82 -5.00
N LEU A 83 1.27 19.98 -5.56
CA LEU A 83 1.63 18.71 -6.18
C LEU A 83 1.83 18.79 -7.70
N ASP A 84 1.65 19.97 -8.29
CA ASP A 84 1.93 20.20 -9.70
C ASP A 84 3.41 20.02 -10.01
N GLY A 85 3.71 19.48 -11.19
CA GLY A 85 5.09 19.26 -11.63
C GLY A 85 5.78 17.98 -11.12
N CYS A 86 5.13 17.18 -10.27
CA CYS A 86 5.65 15.89 -9.81
C CYS A 86 5.57 14.78 -10.87
N GLY A 87 4.90 15.03 -12.00
CA GLY A 87 4.63 14.02 -13.02
C GLY A 87 3.38 13.18 -12.74
N LEU A 88 2.54 13.63 -11.82
CA LEU A 88 1.26 13.01 -11.52
C LEU A 88 0.18 13.50 -12.49
N SER A 89 -0.72 12.58 -12.90
CA SER A 89 -1.94 12.97 -13.59
C SER A 89 -2.87 13.74 -12.64
N ARG A 90 -3.76 14.57 -13.20
CA ARG A 90 -4.76 15.29 -12.41
C ARG A 90 -5.59 14.34 -11.52
N ARG A 91 -5.99 13.18 -12.06
CA ARG A 91 -6.72 12.17 -11.29
C ARG A 91 -5.93 11.63 -10.10
N LYS A 92 -4.64 11.36 -10.27
CA LYS A 92 -3.79 10.88 -9.17
C LYS A 92 -3.63 11.94 -8.08
N VAL A 93 -3.54 13.21 -8.45
CA VAL A 93 -3.52 14.32 -7.48
C VAL A 93 -4.83 14.37 -6.69
N GLU A 94 -5.98 14.24 -7.37
CA GLU A 94 -7.29 14.18 -6.71
C GLU A 94 -7.40 12.96 -5.78
N TYR A 95 -6.92 11.79 -6.19
CA TYR A 95 -6.93 10.57 -5.39
C TYR A 95 -6.04 10.68 -4.14
N LEU A 96 -4.88 11.28 -4.27
CA LEU A 96 -3.98 11.51 -3.13
C LEU A 96 -4.59 12.49 -2.12
N GLY A 97 -5.28 13.52 -2.61
CA GLY A 97 -6.03 14.46 -1.77
C GLY A 97 -7.18 13.78 -1.03
N ASP A 98 -7.93 12.91 -1.71
CA ASP A 98 -9.02 12.15 -1.11
C ASP A 98 -8.50 11.14 -0.07
N LEU A 99 -7.41 10.44 -0.38
CA LEU A 99 -6.74 9.55 0.57
C LEU A 99 -6.32 10.32 1.84
N ALA A 100 -5.67 11.46 1.69
CA ALA A 100 -5.26 12.29 2.82
C ALA A 100 -6.47 12.75 3.65
N GLY A 101 -7.57 13.13 2.99
CA GLY A 101 -8.82 13.50 3.65
C GLY A 101 -9.42 12.37 4.49
N HIS A 102 -9.43 11.15 3.99
CA HIS A 102 -9.93 9.97 4.71
C HIS A 102 -9.10 9.66 5.97
N PHE A 103 -7.77 9.80 5.91
CA PHE A 103 -6.92 9.66 7.09
C PHE A 103 -7.14 10.79 8.12
N LEU A 104 -7.22 12.03 7.66
CA LEU A 104 -7.37 13.18 8.55
C LEU A 104 -8.76 13.25 9.22
N SER A 105 -9.80 12.81 8.52
CA SER A 105 -11.16 12.75 9.07
C SER A 105 -11.41 11.58 10.01
N GLY A 106 -10.48 10.61 10.05
CA GLY A 106 -10.64 9.39 10.83
C GLY A 106 -11.52 8.34 10.17
N GLN A 107 -11.87 8.47 8.90
CA GLN A 107 -12.56 7.43 8.13
C GLN A 107 -11.64 6.22 7.85
N LEU A 108 -10.35 6.46 7.74
CA LEU A 108 -9.32 5.43 7.77
C LEU A 108 -8.52 5.56 9.05
N GLN A 109 -8.63 4.55 9.91
CA GLN A 109 -7.96 4.50 11.22
C GLN A 109 -7.10 3.25 11.33
N PRO A 110 -5.82 3.29 10.92
CA PRO A 110 -4.93 2.12 10.98
C PRO A 110 -4.89 1.42 12.35
N ALA A 111 -4.96 2.20 13.42
CA ALA A 111 -4.96 1.66 14.78
C ALA A 111 -6.18 0.77 15.09
N ALA A 112 -7.29 0.95 14.39
CA ALA A 112 -8.49 0.16 14.56
C ALA A 112 -8.51 -1.13 13.71
N TRP A 113 -7.70 -1.21 12.66
CA TRP A 113 -7.76 -2.32 11.70
C TRP A 113 -7.46 -3.69 12.31
N ALA A 114 -6.65 -3.77 13.35
CA ALA A 114 -6.40 -5.02 14.07
C ALA A 114 -7.68 -5.64 14.69
N GLN A 115 -8.74 -4.86 14.83
CA GLN A 115 -10.04 -5.29 15.39
C GLN A 115 -11.11 -5.55 14.32
N LEU A 116 -10.79 -5.25 13.06
CA LEU A 116 -11.70 -5.39 11.93
C LEU A 116 -11.40 -6.66 11.13
N ARG A 117 -12.43 -7.18 10.48
CA ARG A 117 -12.26 -8.25 9.48
C ARG A 117 -11.75 -7.67 8.16
N ASP A 118 -11.07 -8.47 7.37
CA ASP A 118 -10.54 -8.08 6.06
C ASP A 118 -11.59 -7.39 5.18
N ALA A 119 -12.81 -7.93 5.15
CA ALA A 119 -13.91 -7.36 4.37
C ALA A 119 -14.31 -5.95 4.81
N GLU A 120 -14.20 -5.64 6.09
CA GLU A 120 -14.48 -4.32 6.65
C GLU A 120 -13.37 -3.33 6.28
N ILE A 121 -12.13 -3.76 6.38
CA ILE A 121 -10.96 -2.94 5.95
C ILE A 121 -11.03 -2.67 4.45
N ILE A 122 -11.34 -3.67 3.64
CA ILE A 122 -11.52 -3.50 2.19
C ILE A 122 -12.63 -2.48 1.91
N ALA A 123 -13.75 -2.55 2.61
CA ALA A 123 -14.85 -1.60 2.44
C ALA A 123 -14.43 -0.16 2.75
N GLU A 124 -13.66 0.04 3.82
CA GLU A 124 -13.10 1.37 4.15
C GLU A 124 -12.14 1.86 3.06
N LEU A 125 -11.24 1.00 2.58
CA LEU A 125 -10.23 1.36 1.59
C LEU A 125 -10.85 1.69 0.22
N VAL A 126 -11.84 0.94 -0.24
CA VAL A 126 -12.49 1.20 -1.54
C VAL A 126 -13.40 2.43 -1.53
N ALA A 127 -13.72 2.97 -0.37
CA ALA A 127 -14.39 4.27 -0.25
C ALA A 127 -13.50 5.43 -0.71
N VAL A 128 -12.18 5.26 -0.70
CA VAL A 128 -11.22 6.23 -1.23
C VAL A 128 -11.23 6.19 -2.76
N ARG A 129 -11.37 7.35 -3.38
CA ARG A 129 -11.32 7.47 -4.84
C ARG A 129 -9.94 7.02 -5.36
N GLY A 130 -9.95 6.14 -6.34
CA GLY A 130 -8.74 5.58 -6.92
C GLY A 130 -8.23 4.31 -6.27
N ILE A 131 -8.83 3.85 -5.17
CA ILE A 131 -8.54 2.55 -4.56
C ILE A 131 -9.65 1.57 -4.90
N GLY A 132 -9.33 0.62 -5.78
CA GLY A 132 -10.21 -0.51 -6.10
C GLY A 132 -9.97 -1.70 -5.17
N ARG A 133 -10.83 -2.71 -5.28
CA ARG A 133 -10.75 -3.94 -4.48
C ARG A 133 -9.38 -4.61 -4.57
N TRP A 134 -8.83 -4.74 -5.77
CA TRP A 134 -7.51 -5.35 -5.96
C TRP A 134 -6.41 -4.61 -5.18
N THR A 135 -6.39 -3.27 -5.24
CA THR A 135 -5.43 -2.45 -4.50
C THR A 135 -5.61 -2.62 -2.99
N ALA A 136 -6.85 -2.68 -2.51
CA ALA A 136 -7.14 -2.92 -1.11
C ALA A 136 -6.66 -4.31 -0.66
N GLU A 137 -6.91 -5.37 -1.43
CA GLU A 137 -6.43 -6.73 -1.15
C GLU A 137 -4.90 -6.79 -1.14
N MET A 138 -4.23 -6.14 -2.10
CA MET A 138 -2.76 -6.05 -2.10
C MET A 138 -2.22 -5.30 -0.88
N PHE A 139 -2.92 -4.27 -0.43
CA PHE A 139 -2.56 -3.57 0.80
C PHE A 139 -2.65 -4.48 2.03
N LEU A 140 -3.71 -5.28 2.15
CA LEU A 140 -3.82 -6.25 3.25
C LEU A 140 -2.64 -7.23 3.25
N ILE A 141 -2.30 -7.78 2.08
CA ILE A 141 -1.22 -8.77 1.95
C ILE A 141 0.15 -8.18 2.29
N PHE A 142 0.46 -6.98 1.78
CA PHE A 142 1.82 -6.42 1.83
C PHE A 142 2.04 -5.38 2.92
N ASN A 143 1.01 -4.91 3.58
CA ASN A 143 1.13 -3.95 4.66
C ASN A 143 0.67 -4.53 6.00
N LEU A 144 -0.53 -5.09 6.04
CA LEU A 144 -1.09 -5.63 7.29
C LEU A 144 -0.61 -7.04 7.59
N MET A 145 -0.39 -7.89 6.55
CA MET A 145 0.07 -9.27 6.61
C MET A 145 -0.86 -10.17 7.45
#